data_8fa2926ca4fed148fa91d97aecfc2f74
#
_entry.id   8fa2926ca4fed148fa91d97aecfc2f74
#
_cell.length_a   1.000
_cell.length_b   1.000
_cell.length_c   1.000
_cell.angle_alpha   90.00
_cell.angle_beta   90.00
_cell.angle_gamma   90.00
#
_symmetry.space_group_name_H-M   'P 1'
#
loop_
_entity.id
_entity.type
_entity.pdbx_description
1 polymer ?
#
loop_
_entity_poly.entity_id
_entity_poly.type
_entity_poly.pdbx_seq_one_letter_code
_entity_poly.pdbx_strand_id
1 'polypeptide(L)'
;MEKYLIYTDVHWSTYSSIIRRRGKKYSTRLHNLINSMNWVESLAVELGCTGEICCGDFFDRPDLNAEELTALRDVNWNTLPKRFIVGNHESGVTNLEYSSTKALENMNVHIISSPETISVNNHVEFTFIPYFTPDNIKPINNYLSKSNKKKVVFAHADLSGLQYGKFQSQSGFSIQEILDSCSIFINGHLHNEQVIDNKIVLVGNLTGANFNENAFIHEHLVYCLTVEDDGRLILESYENPYAFNFYKIRIEHDYDLDQLDNLKSNAIVSVVCSDKLVDEINKKLKTNTNIVESRLLLTHTELDSVDLDSFAFKSSDHIKQFVDFVQRTLEPSSALSDELARLGGMHIEN
;
A
#
# COMPACT_ATOMS: atom_id res chain seq x y z
N MET A 1 2.64 -8.44 30.35
CA MET A 1 2.91 -7.47 29.23
C MET A 1 3.03 -8.26 27.95
N GLU A 2 2.30 -7.86 26.90
CA GLU A 2 2.33 -8.49 25.58
C GLU A 2 2.66 -7.45 24.52
N LYS A 3 3.36 -7.83 23.45
CA LYS A 3 3.75 -6.97 22.35
C LYS A 3 3.34 -7.57 21.01
N TYR A 4 2.85 -6.74 20.11
CA TYR A 4 2.40 -7.15 18.78
C TYR A 4 3.02 -6.24 17.72
N LEU A 5 3.73 -6.84 16.74
CA LEU A 5 4.19 -6.10 15.57
C LEU A 5 3.06 -6.02 14.53
N ILE A 6 2.82 -4.84 13.99
CA ILE A 6 1.69 -4.53 13.13
C ILE A 6 2.19 -3.95 11.82
N TYR A 7 1.74 -4.51 10.71
CA TYR A 7 2.01 -4.05 9.34
C TYR A 7 0.81 -4.33 8.44
N THR A 8 0.82 -3.80 7.23
CA THR A 8 -0.29 -3.95 6.28
C THR A 8 0.15 -3.68 4.86
N ASP A 9 -0.74 -3.92 3.91
CA ASP A 9 -0.62 -3.50 2.51
C ASP A 9 0.76 -3.84 1.92
N VAL A 10 1.17 -5.10 2.10
CA VAL A 10 2.43 -5.64 1.58
C VAL A 10 2.38 -5.74 0.06
N HIS A 11 1.19 -6.02 -0.47
CA HIS A 11 0.96 -6.23 -1.91
C HIS A 11 2.00 -7.16 -2.53
N TRP A 12 2.11 -8.36 -1.94
CA TRP A 12 3.03 -9.40 -2.40
C TRP A 12 2.71 -9.78 -3.84
N SER A 13 3.55 -9.33 -4.76
CA SER A 13 3.30 -9.44 -6.19
C SER A 13 4.56 -9.19 -6.99
N THR A 14 4.59 -9.71 -8.21
CA THR A 14 5.56 -9.28 -9.22
C THR A 14 5.21 -7.92 -9.84
N TYR A 15 3.97 -7.41 -9.64
CA TYR A 15 3.52 -6.13 -10.19
C TYR A 15 4.08 -4.95 -9.42
N SER A 16 4.64 -4.02 -10.17
CA SER A 16 5.09 -2.72 -9.67
C SER A 16 5.35 -1.83 -10.88
N SER A 17 5.45 -0.52 -10.65
CA SER A 17 6.04 0.41 -11.63
C SER A 17 7.50 0.06 -11.97
N ILE A 18 8.10 -0.90 -11.23
CA ILE A 18 9.45 -1.41 -11.43
C ILE A 18 9.42 -2.93 -11.50
N ILE A 19 9.52 -3.45 -12.72
CA ILE A 19 9.61 -4.89 -12.96
C ILE A 19 10.92 -5.14 -13.70
N ARG A 20 12.04 -5.18 -12.99
CA ARG A 20 13.34 -5.51 -13.60
C ARG A 20 13.93 -6.76 -12.98
N ARG A 21 14.46 -7.63 -13.84
CA ARG A 21 15.30 -8.76 -13.45
C ARG A 21 16.74 -8.37 -13.74
N ARG A 22 17.52 -8.06 -12.73
CA ARG A 22 18.93 -7.72 -12.87
C ARG A 22 19.82 -8.95 -12.65
N GLY A 23 19.63 -10.01 -13.42
CA GLY A 23 20.36 -11.27 -13.24
C GLY A 23 20.07 -12.01 -11.93
N LYS A 24 19.03 -11.61 -11.19
CA LYS A 24 18.61 -12.19 -9.92
C LYS A 24 17.54 -13.27 -10.12
N LYS A 25 17.35 -14.10 -9.10
CA LYS A 25 16.35 -15.17 -9.06
C LYS A 25 14.94 -14.62 -9.28
N TYR A 26 14.61 -13.46 -8.66
CA TYR A 26 13.29 -12.84 -8.69
C TYR A 26 13.32 -11.44 -9.31
N SER A 27 12.16 -10.90 -9.59
CA SER A 27 11.99 -9.49 -9.97
C SER A 27 12.54 -8.55 -8.88
N THR A 28 12.85 -7.31 -9.25
CA THR A 28 13.30 -6.28 -8.29
C THR A 28 12.24 -6.06 -7.19
N ARG A 29 10.96 -6.10 -7.55
CA ARG A 29 9.84 -5.97 -6.59
C ARG A 29 9.83 -7.10 -5.56
N LEU A 30 9.89 -8.37 -6.00
CA LEU A 30 9.88 -9.50 -5.07
C LEU A 30 11.12 -9.54 -4.18
N HIS A 31 12.31 -9.15 -4.68
CA HIS A 31 13.48 -9.01 -3.81
C HIS A 31 13.29 -7.96 -2.73
N ASN A 32 12.67 -6.83 -3.06
CA ASN A 32 12.35 -5.80 -2.09
C ASN A 32 11.37 -6.33 -1.03
N LEU A 33 10.31 -7.01 -1.45
CA LEU A 33 9.32 -7.60 -0.54
C LEU A 33 9.94 -8.67 0.38
N ILE A 34 10.80 -9.55 -0.14
CA ILE A 34 11.52 -10.53 0.68
C ILE A 34 12.37 -9.83 1.74
N ASN A 35 13.13 -8.78 1.35
CA ASN A 35 13.97 -8.05 2.29
C ASN A 35 13.14 -7.33 3.35
N SER A 36 12.04 -6.69 2.96
CA SER A 36 11.11 -6.02 3.87
C SER A 36 10.49 -7.00 4.86
N MET A 37 10.01 -8.16 4.37
CA MET A 37 9.43 -9.18 5.25
C MET A 37 10.48 -9.81 6.17
N ASN A 38 11.70 -10.10 5.69
CA ASN A 38 12.77 -10.58 6.54
C ASN A 38 13.13 -9.60 7.66
N TRP A 39 13.05 -8.30 7.37
CA TRP A 39 13.23 -7.27 8.39
C TRP A 39 12.07 -7.26 9.39
N VAL A 40 10.80 -7.33 8.95
CA VAL A 40 9.63 -7.44 9.83
C VAL A 40 9.74 -8.62 10.77
N GLU A 41 10.04 -9.80 10.23
CA GLU A 41 10.18 -11.05 11.00
C GLU A 41 11.33 -10.96 12.04
N SER A 42 12.43 -10.31 11.68
CA SER A 42 13.57 -10.10 12.58
C SER A 42 13.26 -9.05 13.64
N LEU A 43 12.61 -7.94 13.28
CA LEU A 43 12.23 -6.87 14.19
C LEU A 43 11.25 -7.35 15.25
N ALA A 44 10.28 -8.20 14.87
CA ALA A 44 9.34 -8.80 15.83
C ALA A 44 10.05 -9.58 16.93
N VAL A 45 11.07 -10.34 16.57
CA VAL A 45 11.90 -11.10 17.54
C VAL A 45 12.77 -10.16 18.38
N GLU A 46 13.41 -9.16 17.76
CA GLU A 46 14.27 -8.19 18.44
C GLU A 46 13.51 -7.38 19.49
N LEU A 47 12.29 -6.95 19.18
CA LEU A 47 11.43 -6.21 20.11
C LEU A 47 10.79 -7.10 21.19
N GLY A 48 10.95 -8.42 21.10
CA GLY A 48 10.34 -9.37 22.00
C GLY A 48 8.82 -9.44 21.85
N CYS A 49 8.33 -9.34 20.61
CA CYS A 49 6.91 -9.46 20.32
C CYS A 49 6.39 -10.87 20.67
N THR A 50 5.14 -10.94 21.08
CA THR A 50 4.40 -12.18 21.37
C THR A 50 3.54 -12.63 20.19
N GLY A 51 3.40 -11.79 19.17
CA GLY A 51 2.69 -12.07 17.92
C GLY A 51 2.80 -10.95 16.89
N GLU A 52 2.29 -11.23 15.70
CA GLU A 52 2.26 -10.30 14.58
C GLU A 52 0.84 -10.15 14.04
N ILE A 53 0.52 -8.97 13.53
CA ILE A 53 -0.79 -8.65 12.95
C ILE A 53 -0.57 -7.97 11.59
N CYS A 54 -1.08 -8.60 10.52
CA CYS A 54 -1.19 -7.98 9.21
C CYS A 54 -2.63 -7.48 9.04
N CYS A 55 -2.78 -6.16 8.84
CA CYS A 55 -4.08 -5.52 8.69
C CYS A 55 -4.66 -5.57 7.26
N GLY A 56 -4.35 -6.63 6.51
CA GLY A 56 -4.91 -6.90 5.18
C GLY A 56 -3.98 -6.57 4.03
N ASP A 57 -4.43 -6.95 2.83
CA ASP A 57 -3.72 -6.76 1.57
C ASP A 57 -2.24 -7.20 1.62
N PHE A 58 -2.02 -8.39 2.22
CA PHE A 58 -0.70 -9.02 2.14
C PHE A 58 -0.37 -9.40 0.69
N PHE A 59 -1.35 -9.93 -0.05
CA PHE A 59 -1.25 -10.19 -1.47
C PHE A 59 -1.93 -9.11 -2.30
N ASP A 60 -1.41 -8.86 -3.51
CA ASP A 60 -1.93 -7.84 -4.43
C ASP A 60 -3.15 -8.30 -5.23
N ARG A 61 -3.43 -9.61 -5.24
CA ARG A 61 -4.53 -10.21 -6.00
C ARG A 61 -4.88 -11.62 -5.49
N PRO A 62 -6.07 -12.13 -5.87
CA PRO A 62 -6.54 -13.45 -5.42
C PRO A 62 -5.72 -14.62 -5.97
N ASP A 63 -5.16 -14.49 -7.18
CA ASP A 63 -4.42 -15.53 -7.88
C ASP A 63 -2.91 -15.23 -7.86
N LEU A 64 -2.15 -16.17 -7.32
CA LEU A 64 -0.70 -16.07 -7.20
C LEU A 64 -0.01 -16.84 -8.30
N ASN A 65 1.02 -16.27 -8.91
CA ASN A 65 1.84 -16.99 -9.86
C ASN A 65 2.94 -17.83 -9.17
N ALA A 66 3.57 -18.73 -9.96
CA ALA A 66 4.57 -19.64 -9.42
C ALA A 66 5.81 -18.93 -8.84
N GLU A 67 6.18 -17.77 -9.36
CA GLU A 67 7.30 -16.97 -8.85
C GLU A 67 6.98 -16.40 -7.47
N GLU A 68 5.77 -15.84 -7.31
CA GLU A 68 5.29 -15.28 -6.05
C GLU A 68 5.18 -16.34 -4.96
N LEU A 69 4.64 -17.52 -5.29
CA LEU A 69 4.58 -18.65 -4.36
C LEU A 69 5.97 -19.17 -3.98
N THR A 70 6.91 -19.18 -4.93
CA THR A 70 8.28 -19.64 -4.64
C THR A 70 9.01 -18.63 -3.75
N ALA A 71 8.81 -17.34 -4.00
CA ALA A 71 9.44 -16.26 -3.25
C ALA A 71 9.02 -16.23 -1.78
N LEU A 72 7.78 -16.65 -1.43
CA LEU A 72 7.32 -16.79 -0.05
C LEU A 72 8.22 -17.72 0.78
N ARG A 73 8.82 -18.73 0.15
CA ARG A 73 9.71 -19.68 0.83
C ARG A 73 11.09 -19.11 1.15
N ASP A 74 11.45 -17.99 0.54
CA ASP A 74 12.72 -17.31 0.78
C ASP A 74 12.59 -16.23 1.88
N VAL A 75 11.39 -16.05 2.46
CA VAL A 75 11.18 -15.28 3.69
C VAL A 75 11.55 -16.14 4.88
N ASN A 76 12.33 -15.60 5.79
CA ASN A 76 12.75 -16.25 7.03
C ASN A 76 11.65 -16.11 8.11
N TRP A 77 10.52 -16.76 7.90
CA TRP A 77 9.38 -16.72 8.82
C TRP A 77 9.81 -17.15 10.23
N ASN A 78 9.57 -16.30 11.21
CA ASN A 78 9.75 -16.66 12.62
C ASN A 78 8.59 -17.54 13.12
N THR A 79 8.70 -18.05 14.34
CA THR A 79 7.71 -18.96 14.93
C THR A 79 6.60 -18.26 15.70
N LEU A 80 6.57 -16.94 15.73
CA LEU A 80 5.53 -16.19 16.43
C LEU A 80 4.15 -16.44 15.79
N PRO A 81 3.08 -16.48 16.59
CA PRO A 81 1.72 -16.56 16.05
C PRO A 81 1.39 -15.28 15.28
N LYS A 82 0.80 -15.45 14.11
CA LYS A 82 0.44 -14.36 13.22
C LYS A 82 -1.07 -14.31 12.99
N ARG A 83 -1.64 -13.12 12.89
CA ARG A 83 -3.03 -12.89 12.48
C ARG A 83 -3.07 -12.04 11.24
N PHE A 84 -3.68 -12.56 10.18
CA PHE A 84 -3.79 -11.89 8.90
C PHE A 84 -5.25 -11.61 8.60
N ILE A 85 -5.61 -10.35 8.56
CA ILE A 85 -6.92 -9.88 8.14
C ILE A 85 -6.98 -10.00 6.61
N VAL A 86 -8.09 -10.52 6.07
CA VAL A 86 -8.29 -10.56 4.63
C VAL A 86 -8.71 -9.16 4.15
N GLY A 87 -7.93 -8.61 3.22
CA GLY A 87 -8.21 -7.35 2.56
C GLY A 87 -9.02 -7.51 1.26
N ASN A 88 -9.19 -6.42 0.52
CA ASN A 88 -9.97 -6.43 -0.73
C ASN A 88 -9.20 -7.02 -1.91
N HIS A 89 -7.88 -6.92 -1.94
CA HIS A 89 -7.05 -7.45 -3.02
C HIS A 89 -6.96 -8.98 -3.00
N GLU A 90 -7.08 -9.60 -1.86
CA GLU A 90 -6.86 -11.03 -1.67
C GLU A 90 -8.06 -11.88 -2.04
N SER A 91 -9.26 -11.30 -2.12
CA SER A 91 -10.48 -12.03 -2.43
C SER A 91 -10.94 -11.78 -3.87
N GLY A 92 -11.05 -12.85 -4.65
CA GLY A 92 -11.57 -12.81 -6.03
C GLY A 92 -13.09 -12.79 -6.11
N VAL A 93 -13.78 -13.04 -4.99
CA VAL A 93 -15.24 -13.12 -4.88
C VAL A 93 -15.70 -12.47 -3.57
N THR A 94 -17.00 -12.29 -3.39
CA THR A 94 -17.56 -11.72 -2.15
C THR A 94 -17.36 -12.58 -0.91
N ASN A 95 -16.97 -13.84 -1.05
CA ASN A 95 -16.66 -14.72 0.08
C ASN A 95 -15.17 -14.69 0.42
N LEU A 96 -14.82 -14.04 1.51
CA LEU A 96 -13.45 -13.87 2.00
C LEU A 96 -12.79 -15.18 2.44
N GLU A 97 -13.53 -16.27 2.59
CA GLU A 97 -12.95 -17.60 2.85
C GLU A 97 -12.14 -18.11 1.65
N TYR A 98 -12.43 -17.62 0.43
CA TYR A 98 -11.66 -17.92 -0.77
C TYR A 98 -10.70 -16.77 -1.08
N SER A 99 -9.56 -16.77 -0.41
CA SER A 99 -8.55 -15.73 -0.57
C SER A 99 -7.15 -16.31 -0.79
N SER A 100 -6.26 -15.54 -1.40
CA SER A 100 -4.85 -15.89 -1.58
C SER A 100 -4.09 -16.06 -0.26
N THR A 101 -4.58 -15.50 0.85
CA THR A 101 -3.99 -15.65 2.18
C THR A 101 -3.91 -17.11 2.64
N LYS A 102 -4.73 -18.01 2.07
CA LYS A 102 -4.65 -19.45 2.31
C LYS A 102 -3.29 -20.06 1.96
N ALA A 103 -2.50 -19.43 1.11
CA ALA A 103 -1.13 -19.85 0.84
C ALA A 103 -0.23 -19.80 2.09
N LEU A 104 -0.64 -19.08 3.14
CA LEU A 104 0.11 -18.88 4.39
C LEU A 104 -0.34 -19.79 5.55
N GLU A 105 -1.40 -20.58 5.41
CA GLU A 105 -2.00 -21.38 6.50
C GLU A 105 -0.98 -22.28 7.24
N ASN A 106 0.07 -22.73 6.55
CA ASN A 106 1.11 -23.59 7.15
C ASN A 106 2.28 -22.82 7.81
N MET A 107 2.18 -21.48 7.90
CA MET A 107 3.23 -20.60 8.39
C MET A 107 2.91 -20.01 9.77
N ASN A 108 2.17 -20.76 10.61
CA ASN A 108 1.65 -20.30 11.90
C ASN A 108 0.80 -19.01 11.79
N VAL A 109 0.00 -18.93 10.73
CA VAL A 109 -0.87 -17.80 10.43
C VAL A 109 -2.33 -18.18 10.66
N HIS A 110 -3.02 -17.41 11.50
CA HIS A 110 -4.48 -17.43 11.63
C HIS A 110 -5.09 -16.40 10.66
N ILE A 111 -5.87 -16.88 9.71
CA ILE A 111 -6.51 -16.04 8.68
C ILE A 111 -7.87 -15.58 9.18
N ILE A 112 -8.10 -14.28 9.17
CA ILE A 112 -9.31 -13.63 9.65
C ILE A 112 -10.16 -13.20 8.45
N SER A 113 -11.13 -14.04 8.09
CA SER A 113 -12.10 -13.82 7.00
C SER A 113 -13.48 -13.38 7.50
N SER A 114 -13.68 -13.35 8.81
CA SER A 114 -14.90 -12.85 9.47
C SER A 114 -14.52 -12.09 10.75
N PRO A 115 -15.35 -11.15 11.21
CA PRO A 115 -15.06 -10.42 12.44
C PRO A 115 -14.90 -11.34 13.64
N GLU A 116 -13.81 -11.14 14.38
CA GLU A 116 -13.57 -11.89 15.62
C GLU A 116 -13.05 -10.97 16.73
N THR A 117 -13.28 -11.34 17.98
CA THR A 117 -12.78 -10.63 19.15
C THR A 117 -12.07 -11.60 20.08
N ILE A 118 -10.88 -11.21 20.53
CA ILE A 118 -10.10 -11.97 21.52
C ILE A 118 -9.82 -11.12 22.75
N SER A 119 -9.75 -11.76 23.90
CA SER A 119 -9.31 -11.11 25.13
C SER A 119 -7.80 -11.24 25.25
N VAL A 120 -7.09 -10.09 25.28
CA VAL A 120 -5.64 -10.07 25.52
C VAL A 120 -5.35 -10.25 27.00
N ASN A 121 -6.01 -9.45 27.84
CA ASN A 121 -5.92 -9.57 29.30
C ASN A 121 -7.26 -9.14 29.95
N ASN A 122 -7.28 -8.91 31.26
CA ASN A 122 -8.49 -8.49 31.96
C ASN A 122 -8.97 -7.07 31.58
N HIS A 123 -8.13 -6.25 30.95
CA HIS A 123 -8.34 -4.84 30.68
C HIS A 123 -8.49 -4.50 29.20
N VAL A 124 -7.99 -5.38 28.31
CA VAL A 124 -7.89 -5.11 26.87
C VAL A 124 -8.44 -6.29 26.05
N GLU A 125 -9.15 -5.97 25.02
CA GLU A 125 -9.57 -6.91 23.98
C GLU A 125 -9.21 -6.37 22.61
N PHE A 126 -8.92 -7.29 21.68
CA PHE A 126 -8.66 -7.01 20.27
C PHE A 126 -9.84 -7.46 19.43
N THR A 127 -10.33 -6.58 18.57
CA THR A 127 -11.33 -6.91 17.55
C THR A 127 -10.70 -6.80 16.19
N PHE A 128 -10.85 -7.83 15.37
CA PHE A 128 -10.34 -7.89 14.00
C PHE A 128 -11.50 -7.82 13.03
N ILE A 129 -11.43 -6.94 12.04
CA ILE A 129 -12.49 -6.71 11.07
C ILE A 129 -11.90 -6.80 9.66
N PRO A 130 -12.22 -7.88 8.89
CA PRO A 130 -11.78 -8.00 7.50
C PRO A 130 -12.49 -6.97 6.61
N TYR A 131 -12.06 -6.89 5.35
CA TYR A 131 -12.66 -5.98 4.40
C TYR A 131 -14.15 -6.28 4.17
N PHE A 132 -14.95 -5.23 4.15
CA PHE A 132 -16.34 -5.24 3.71
C PHE A 132 -16.55 -4.22 2.60
N THR A 133 -17.29 -4.63 1.57
CA THR A 133 -17.72 -3.68 0.53
C THR A 133 -18.60 -2.58 1.14
N PRO A 134 -18.66 -1.39 0.54
CA PRO A 134 -19.47 -0.27 1.05
C PRO A 134 -20.94 -0.64 1.36
N ASP A 135 -21.52 -1.56 0.58
CA ASP A 135 -22.91 -2.01 0.77
C ASP A 135 -23.09 -2.97 1.95
N ASN A 136 -22.02 -3.62 2.41
CA ASN A 136 -22.04 -4.64 3.46
C ASN A 136 -21.44 -4.20 4.79
N ILE A 137 -20.77 -3.06 4.82
CA ILE A 137 -20.17 -2.53 6.05
C ILE A 137 -21.27 -2.03 6.99
N LYS A 138 -21.16 -2.36 8.27
CA LYS A 138 -22.06 -1.90 9.32
C LYS A 138 -21.37 -0.87 10.19
N PRO A 139 -22.10 -0.04 10.98
CA PRO A 139 -21.51 0.81 11.99
C PRO A 139 -20.54 0.03 12.89
N ILE A 140 -19.44 0.64 13.31
CA ILE A 140 -18.37 -0.06 14.03
C ILE A 140 -18.86 -0.74 15.30
N ASN A 141 -19.84 -0.15 15.99
CA ASN A 141 -20.43 -0.71 17.20
C ASN A 141 -21.09 -2.10 17.03
N ASN A 142 -21.42 -2.48 15.79
CA ASN A 142 -21.95 -3.81 15.50
C ASN A 142 -20.91 -4.92 15.60
N TYR A 143 -19.62 -4.55 15.53
CA TYR A 143 -18.51 -5.48 15.61
C TYR A 143 -17.88 -5.54 17.02
N LEU A 144 -18.13 -4.52 17.85
CA LEU A 144 -17.53 -4.43 19.18
C LEU A 144 -18.28 -5.25 20.21
N SER A 145 -17.54 -5.84 21.11
CA SER A 145 -18.14 -6.54 22.27
C SER A 145 -18.81 -5.55 23.23
N LYS A 146 -19.72 -6.04 24.06
CA LYS A 146 -20.36 -5.26 25.13
C LYS A 146 -19.53 -5.21 26.43
N SER A 147 -18.29 -5.67 26.39
CA SER A 147 -17.40 -5.67 27.55
C SER A 147 -16.99 -4.23 27.93
N ASN A 148 -16.56 -4.05 29.18
CA ASN A 148 -15.99 -2.78 29.67
C ASN A 148 -14.48 -2.67 29.42
N LYS A 149 -13.89 -3.61 28.66
CA LYS A 149 -12.46 -3.58 28.33
C LYS A 149 -12.15 -2.47 27.33
N LYS A 150 -10.90 -2.03 27.34
CA LYS A 150 -10.37 -1.17 26.26
C LYS A 150 -10.42 -1.94 24.95
N LYS A 151 -10.96 -1.30 23.92
CA LYS A 151 -11.14 -1.88 22.60
C LYS A 151 -10.04 -1.40 21.67
N VAL A 152 -9.18 -2.30 21.28
CA VAL A 152 -8.23 -2.11 20.20
C VAL A 152 -8.78 -2.81 18.96
N VAL A 153 -8.98 -2.07 17.88
CA VAL A 153 -9.58 -2.59 16.66
C VAL A 153 -8.53 -2.60 15.56
N PHE A 154 -8.42 -3.71 14.87
CA PHE A 154 -7.62 -3.89 13.66
C PHE A 154 -8.57 -4.11 12.49
N ALA A 155 -8.44 -3.32 11.45
CA ALA A 155 -9.35 -3.38 10.31
C ALA A 155 -8.63 -3.21 8.97
N HIS A 156 -9.33 -3.61 7.92
CA HIS A 156 -8.98 -3.28 6.55
C HIS A 156 -10.20 -2.62 5.90
N ALA A 157 -10.28 -1.29 5.92
CA ALA A 157 -11.52 -0.59 5.59
C ALA A 157 -11.31 0.85 5.10
N ASP A 158 -12.28 1.33 4.31
CA ASP A 158 -12.47 2.75 4.07
C ASP A 158 -12.88 3.49 5.35
N LEU A 159 -12.55 4.77 5.43
CA LEU A 159 -13.00 5.66 6.50
C LEU A 159 -13.79 6.82 5.93
N SER A 160 -15.07 6.88 6.31
CA SER A 160 -15.96 7.96 5.93
C SER A 160 -15.56 9.27 6.62
N GLY A 161 -15.46 10.32 5.82
CA GLY A 161 -15.00 11.65 6.27
C GLY A 161 -13.50 11.89 6.07
N LEU A 162 -12.72 10.87 5.70
CA LEU A 162 -11.29 11.03 5.44
C LEU A 162 -11.06 11.82 4.14
N GLN A 163 -10.12 12.75 4.20
CA GLN A 163 -9.76 13.59 3.06
C GLN A 163 -8.64 12.97 2.24
N TYR A 164 -8.88 12.77 0.95
CA TYR A 164 -7.89 12.32 -0.05
C TYR A 164 -7.65 13.43 -1.08
N GLY A 165 -6.67 14.25 -0.88
CA GLY A 165 -6.45 15.40 -1.74
C GLY A 165 -7.69 16.29 -1.81
N LYS A 166 -8.37 16.37 -2.96
CA LYS A 166 -9.61 17.13 -3.16
C LYS A 166 -10.89 16.34 -2.87
N PHE A 167 -10.78 15.03 -2.65
CA PHE A 167 -11.92 14.14 -2.42
C PHE A 167 -12.05 13.78 -0.95
N GLN A 168 -13.30 13.67 -0.49
CA GLN A 168 -13.62 13.16 0.83
C GLN A 168 -14.33 11.82 0.68
N SER A 169 -13.85 10.79 1.37
CA SER A 169 -14.51 9.47 1.37
C SER A 169 -15.91 9.57 1.95
N GLN A 170 -16.88 8.95 1.27
CA GLN A 170 -18.29 8.89 1.70
C GLN A 170 -18.65 7.50 2.22
N SER A 171 -17.74 6.53 2.13
CA SER A 171 -17.96 5.14 2.51
C SER A 171 -17.00 4.71 3.63
N GLY A 172 -17.30 3.60 4.26
CA GLY A 172 -16.49 3.03 5.32
C GLY A 172 -16.97 3.36 6.73
N PHE A 173 -16.11 3.12 7.71
CA PHE A 173 -16.40 3.46 9.10
C PHE A 173 -16.38 4.96 9.34
N SER A 174 -17.33 5.46 10.12
CA SER A 174 -17.32 6.87 10.55
C SER A 174 -16.16 7.14 11.50
N ILE A 175 -15.33 8.14 11.18
CA ILE A 175 -14.24 8.60 12.05
C ILE A 175 -14.77 8.93 13.45
N GLN A 176 -15.92 9.64 13.54
CA GLN A 176 -16.49 10.01 14.82
C GLN A 176 -16.92 8.79 15.65
N GLU A 177 -17.59 7.80 15.02
CA GLU A 177 -17.97 6.57 15.72
C GLU A 177 -16.77 5.79 16.24
N ILE A 178 -15.65 5.77 15.48
CA ILE A 178 -14.41 5.15 15.91
C ILE A 178 -13.85 5.88 17.15
N LEU A 179 -13.77 7.21 17.09
CA LEU A 179 -13.23 8.04 18.18
C LEU A 179 -14.03 7.86 19.47
N ASP A 180 -15.34 7.67 19.36
CA ASP A 180 -16.26 7.49 20.51
C ASP A 180 -16.20 6.07 21.09
N SER A 181 -15.91 5.06 20.25
CA SER A 181 -16.10 3.64 20.61
C SER A 181 -14.80 2.88 20.86
N CYS A 182 -13.68 3.29 20.27
CA CYS A 182 -12.42 2.59 20.33
C CYS A 182 -11.41 3.30 21.22
N SER A 183 -10.54 2.52 21.87
CA SER A 183 -9.34 3.06 22.55
C SER A 183 -8.24 3.36 21.53
N ILE A 184 -8.04 2.44 20.58
CA ILE A 184 -7.17 2.59 19.42
C ILE A 184 -7.84 1.84 18.24
N PHE A 185 -7.80 2.44 17.06
CA PHE A 185 -8.21 1.83 15.80
C PHE A 185 -7.03 1.84 14.83
N ILE A 186 -6.60 0.66 14.40
CA ILE A 186 -5.44 0.47 13.51
C ILE A 186 -5.93 -0.10 12.19
N ASN A 187 -5.68 0.61 11.11
CA ASN A 187 -6.28 0.34 9.81
C ASN A 187 -5.25 0.13 8.71
N GLY A 188 -5.47 -0.88 7.87
CA GLY A 188 -4.86 -1.03 6.55
C GLY A 188 -5.67 -0.33 5.46
N HIS A 189 -5.54 -0.81 4.20
CA HIS A 189 -6.25 -0.32 3.01
C HIS A 189 -5.78 1.04 2.47
N LEU A 190 -5.34 1.92 3.33
CA LEU A 190 -4.93 3.28 2.99
C LEU A 190 -3.41 3.35 3.00
N HIS A 191 -2.81 3.52 1.81
CA HIS A 191 -1.36 3.38 1.63
C HIS A 191 -0.53 4.48 2.27
N ASN A 192 -1.14 5.63 2.56
CA ASN A 192 -0.45 6.74 3.21
C ASN A 192 -0.66 6.66 4.72
N GLU A 193 0.44 6.60 5.47
CA GLU A 193 0.40 6.60 6.93
C GLU A 193 -0.18 7.91 7.47
N GLN A 194 -0.98 7.80 8.50
CA GLN A 194 -1.55 8.95 9.19
C GLN A 194 -2.02 8.58 10.59
N VAL A 195 -1.85 9.48 11.54
CA VAL A 195 -2.44 9.36 12.87
C VAL A 195 -3.47 10.46 13.08
N ILE A 196 -4.71 10.08 13.42
CA ILE A 196 -5.83 11.00 13.65
C ILE A 196 -6.18 10.95 15.13
N ASP A 197 -6.18 12.10 15.80
CA ASP A 197 -6.56 12.30 17.21
C ASP A 197 -5.89 11.32 18.19
N ASN A 198 -4.68 10.85 17.87
CA ASN A 198 -3.91 9.86 18.64
C ASN A 198 -4.68 8.55 18.91
N LYS A 199 -5.72 8.26 18.15
CA LYS A 199 -6.57 7.07 18.30
C LYS A 199 -6.71 6.25 17.03
N ILE A 200 -6.75 6.88 15.85
CA ILE A 200 -6.85 6.19 14.57
C ILE A 200 -5.49 6.20 13.93
N VAL A 201 -4.97 5.03 13.65
CA VAL A 201 -3.67 4.82 13.00
C VAL A 201 -3.90 4.18 11.65
N LEU A 202 -3.67 4.92 10.58
CA LEU A 202 -3.53 4.40 9.24
C LEU A 202 -2.08 3.99 9.09
N VAL A 203 -1.83 2.70 8.99
CA VAL A 203 -0.46 2.15 9.03
C VAL A 203 0.33 2.51 7.78
N GLY A 204 -0.36 2.58 6.63
CA GLY A 204 0.28 2.75 5.33
C GLY A 204 0.87 1.45 4.79
N ASN A 205 1.29 1.45 3.53
CA ASN A 205 1.87 0.26 2.92
C ASN A 205 3.30 -0.01 3.42
N LEU A 206 3.66 -1.29 3.51
CA LEU A 206 4.98 -1.72 4.00
C LEU A 206 6.13 -1.21 3.13
N THR A 207 5.93 -1.05 1.84
CA THR A 207 6.90 -0.54 0.87
C THR A 207 6.19 0.03 -0.34
N GLY A 208 6.72 1.09 -0.92
CA GLY A 208 6.12 1.74 -2.08
C GLY A 208 5.96 0.80 -3.26
N ALA A 209 4.87 0.96 -4.02
CA ALA A 209 4.53 0.16 -5.18
C ALA A 209 4.51 0.95 -6.49
N ASN A 210 4.17 2.23 -6.44
CA ASN A 210 3.96 3.05 -7.63
C ASN A 210 4.13 4.56 -7.35
N PHE A 211 4.07 5.36 -8.41
CA PHE A 211 4.26 6.82 -8.35
C PHE A 211 3.01 7.62 -7.88
N ASN A 212 1.94 6.99 -7.40
CA ASN A 212 0.85 7.71 -6.74
C ASN A 212 1.19 8.03 -5.29
N GLU A 213 2.24 7.41 -4.76
CA GLU A 213 2.83 7.70 -3.47
C GLU A 213 3.85 8.83 -3.61
N ASN A 214 4.09 9.57 -2.54
CA ASN A 214 5.08 10.64 -2.50
C ASN A 214 5.95 10.51 -1.25
N ALA A 215 7.13 9.96 -1.42
CA ALA A 215 8.08 9.71 -0.34
C ALA A 215 8.69 10.97 0.29
N PHE A 216 8.37 12.18 -0.19
CA PHE A 216 8.71 13.42 0.51
C PHE A 216 7.84 13.67 1.75
N ILE A 217 6.64 13.09 1.80
CA ILE A 217 5.64 13.34 2.85
C ILE A 217 5.11 12.06 3.49
N HIS A 218 5.44 10.89 2.96
CA HIS A 218 5.00 9.60 3.48
C HIS A 218 6.18 8.71 3.84
N GLU A 219 5.98 7.90 4.86
CA GLU A 219 6.94 6.91 5.36
C GLU A 219 6.32 5.52 5.31
N HIS A 220 7.17 4.51 5.19
CA HIS A 220 6.76 3.11 5.21
C HIS A 220 7.04 2.55 6.60
N LEU A 221 6.00 2.52 7.44
CA LEU A 221 6.11 2.20 8.85
C LEU A 221 5.53 0.82 9.19
N VAL A 222 6.07 0.23 10.23
CA VAL A 222 5.43 -0.81 11.04
C VAL A 222 5.26 -0.29 12.46
N TYR A 223 4.29 -0.81 13.19
CA TYR A 223 4.02 -0.37 14.55
C TYR A 223 4.20 -1.52 15.55
N CYS A 224 4.72 -1.23 16.72
CA CYS A 224 4.76 -2.15 17.85
C CYS A 224 3.76 -1.68 18.89
N LEU A 225 2.70 -2.45 19.11
CA LEU A 225 1.72 -2.20 20.18
C LEU A 225 2.10 -3.02 21.42
N THR A 226 2.42 -2.31 22.50
CA THR A 226 2.61 -2.91 23.82
C THR A 226 1.33 -2.81 24.64
N VAL A 227 0.86 -3.94 25.16
CA VAL A 227 -0.28 -4.04 26.07
C VAL A 227 0.28 -4.39 27.46
N GLU A 228 0.25 -3.43 28.35
CA GLU A 228 0.69 -3.63 29.74
C GLU A 228 -0.33 -4.44 30.55
N ASP A 229 0.09 -5.03 31.65
CA ASP A 229 -0.76 -5.84 32.52
C ASP A 229 -1.90 -5.01 33.14
N ASP A 230 -1.70 -3.72 33.35
CA ASP A 230 -2.70 -2.75 33.84
C ASP A 230 -3.63 -2.24 32.72
N GLY A 231 -3.44 -2.70 31.50
CA GLY A 231 -4.23 -2.28 30.33
C GLY A 231 -3.77 -0.97 29.70
N ARG A 232 -2.61 -0.42 30.05
CA ARG A 232 -2.01 0.70 29.33
C ARG A 232 -1.55 0.23 27.96
N LEU A 233 -1.78 1.06 26.94
CA LEU A 233 -1.42 0.84 25.55
C LEU A 233 -0.30 1.80 25.16
N ILE A 234 0.78 1.27 24.58
CA ILE A 234 1.90 2.06 24.07
C ILE A 234 2.10 1.63 22.61
N LEU A 235 2.15 2.61 21.71
CA LEU A 235 2.35 2.37 20.29
C LEU A 235 3.61 3.09 19.81
N GLU A 236 4.54 2.34 19.22
CA GLU A 236 5.79 2.84 18.69
C GLU A 236 5.89 2.49 17.21
N SER A 237 6.47 3.36 16.38
CA SER A 237 6.65 3.15 14.95
C SER A 237 8.11 2.90 14.59
N TYR A 238 8.32 2.09 13.55
CA TYR A 238 9.63 1.75 13.00
C TYR A 238 9.59 1.87 11.49
N GLU A 239 10.51 2.64 10.91
CA GLU A 239 10.59 2.82 9.45
C GLU A 239 11.25 1.59 8.80
N ASN A 240 10.66 1.09 7.70
CA ASN A 240 11.22 0.00 6.93
C ASN A 240 12.47 0.46 6.13
N PRO A 241 13.69 0.03 6.48
CA PRO A 241 14.91 0.48 5.82
C PRO A 241 15.07 -0.07 4.39
N TYR A 242 14.26 -1.06 4.03
CA TYR A 242 14.26 -1.66 2.70
C TYR A 242 13.19 -1.10 1.79
N ALA A 243 12.28 -0.25 2.29
CA ALA A 243 11.17 0.26 1.51
C ALA A 243 11.64 0.96 0.24
N PHE A 244 10.93 0.74 -0.87
CA PHE A 244 11.05 1.58 -2.04
C PHE A 244 10.36 2.91 -1.81
N ASN A 245 11.08 3.99 -2.04
CA ASN A 245 10.63 5.36 -1.87
C ASN A 245 10.37 5.99 -3.24
N PHE A 246 9.11 6.19 -3.59
CA PHE A 246 8.72 6.72 -4.90
C PHE A 246 8.64 8.25 -4.89
N TYR A 247 9.33 8.88 -5.82
CA TYR A 247 9.40 10.32 -5.97
C TYR A 247 8.96 10.77 -7.36
N LYS A 248 8.01 11.69 -7.43
CA LYS A 248 7.74 12.49 -8.62
C LYS A 248 8.37 13.86 -8.43
N ILE A 249 9.33 14.22 -9.28
CA ILE A 249 10.08 15.47 -9.18
C ILE A 249 9.89 16.24 -10.48
N ARG A 250 9.53 17.51 -10.37
CA ARG A 250 9.49 18.43 -11.48
C ARG A 250 10.66 19.40 -11.37
N ILE A 251 11.51 19.44 -12.40
CA ILE A 251 12.71 20.27 -12.45
C ILE A 251 12.55 21.24 -13.59
N GLU A 252 12.26 22.49 -13.27
CA GLU A 252 12.10 23.58 -14.23
C GLU A 252 13.31 24.52 -14.24
N HIS A 253 14.02 24.61 -13.11
CA HIS A 253 15.15 25.50 -12.90
C HIS A 253 16.32 24.79 -12.22
N ASP A 254 17.51 25.34 -12.33
CA ASP A 254 18.75 24.76 -11.76
C ASP A 254 18.66 24.54 -10.24
N TYR A 255 17.96 25.41 -9.52
CA TYR A 255 17.77 25.26 -8.06
C TYR A 255 16.87 24.09 -7.69
N ASP A 256 16.04 23.58 -8.58
CA ASP A 256 15.21 22.40 -8.35
C ASP A 256 16.05 21.11 -8.30
N LEU A 257 17.28 21.15 -8.82
CA LEU A 257 18.20 20.02 -8.82
C LEU A 257 18.57 19.53 -7.41
N ASP A 258 18.48 20.39 -6.40
CA ASP A 258 18.76 20.05 -5.00
C ASP A 258 17.77 19.01 -4.44
N GLN A 259 16.58 18.89 -5.03
CA GLN A 259 15.61 17.86 -4.65
C GLN A 259 16.17 16.45 -4.87
N LEU A 260 17.06 16.26 -5.86
CA LEU A 260 17.69 14.98 -6.14
C LEU A 260 18.78 14.58 -5.12
N ASP A 261 19.26 15.50 -4.30
CA ASP A 261 20.29 15.25 -3.30
C ASP A 261 19.69 14.76 -1.96
N ASN A 262 18.39 15.04 -1.72
CA ASN A 262 17.69 14.78 -0.45
C ASN A 262 16.77 13.55 -0.50
N LEU A 263 17.12 12.56 -1.30
CA LEU A 263 16.33 11.33 -1.44
C LEU A 263 16.71 10.29 -0.38
N LYS A 264 15.71 9.63 0.20
CA LYS A 264 15.92 8.45 1.04
C LYS A 264 16.57 7.32 0.24
N SER A 265 17.16 6.36 0.93
CA SER A 265 17.66 5.13 0.30
C SER A 265 16.56 4.37 -0.43
N ASN A 266 16.93 3.53 -1.41
CA ASN A 266 16.01 2.80 -2.28
C ASN A 266 15.03 3.70 -3.05
N ALA A 267 15.47 4.90 -3.42
CA ALA A 267 14.67 5.86 -4.17
C ALA A 267 14.35 5.36 -5.59
N ILE A 268 13.10 5.54 -5.97
CA ILE A 268 12.58 5.32 -7.30
C ILE A 268 12.08 6.65 -7.82
N VAL A 269 12.73 7.19 -8.86
CA VAL A 269 12.57 8.59 -9.20
C VAL A 269 11.95 8.75 -10.60
N SER A 270 10.89 9.52 -10.70
CA SER A 270 10.33 10.01 -11.97
C SER A 270 10.58 11.51 -12.06
N VAL A 271 11.43 11.93 -12.96
CA VAL A 271 11.73 13.34 -13.15
C VAL A 271 11.04 13.85 -14.42
N VAL A 272 10.35 14.97 -14.31
CA VAL A 272 9.80 15.73 -15.43
C VAL A 272 10.62 16.99 -15.57
N CYS A 273 11.21 17.25 -16.76
CA CYS A 273 12.08 18.40 -16.96
C CYS A 273 12.05 18.92 -18.41
N SER A 274 12.59 20.12 -18.61
CA SER A 274 12.86 20.67 -19.94
C SER A 274 14.15 20.07 -20.52
N ASP A 275 14.29 20.13 -21.85
CA ASP A 275 15.46 19.65 -22.58
C ASP A 275 16.79 20.26 -22.11
N LYS A 276 16.75 21.49 -21.60
CA LYS A 276 17.96 22.24 -21.21
C LYS A 276 18.71 21.62 -20.02
N LEU A 277 18.01 20.93 -19.13
CA LEU A 277 18.56 20.40 -17.87
C LEU A 277 18.84 18.89 -17.91
N VAL A 278 18.57 18.24 -19.02
CA VAL A 278 18.67 16.78 -19.20
C VAL A 278 20.05 16.23 -18.81
N ASP A 279 21.13 16.86 -19.24
CA ASP A 279 22.48 16.35 -19.00
C ASP A 279 22.87 16.42 -17.52
N GLU A 280 22.52 17.52 -16.84
CA GLU A 280 22.79 17.69 -15.41
C GLU A 280 21.96 16.74 -14.57
N ILE A 281 20.67 16.60 -14.88
CA ILE A 281 19.78 15.65 -14.23
C ILE A 281 20.29 14.22 -14.41
N ASN A 282 20.64 13.81 -15.63
CA ASN A 282 21.18 12.49 -15.88
C ASN A 282 22.49 12.24 -15.12
N LYS A 283 23.32 13.24 -14.95
CA LYS A 283 24.53 13.14 -14.14
C LYS A 283 24.18 12.89 -12.68
N LYS A 284 23.29 13.70 -12.07
CA LYS A 284 22.84 13.52 -10.69
C LYS A 284 22.16 12.17 -10.47
N LEU A 285 21.24 11.77 -11.35
CA LEU A 285 20.56 10.47 -11.28
C LEU A 285 21.52 9.28 -11.32
N LYS A 286 22.63 9.37 -12.06
CA LYS A 286 23.64 8.31 -12.14
C LYS A 286 24.60 8.28 -10.95
N THR A 287 24.85 9.42 -10.34
CA THR A 287 25.84 9.52 -9.23
C THR A 287 25.23 9.37 -7.85
N ASN A 288 23.93 9.59 -7.70
CA ASN A 288 23.24 9.42 -6.42
C ASN A 288 23.03 7.93 -6.11
N THR A 289 23.76 7.43 -5.11
CA THR A 289 23.74 6.02 -4.68
C THR A 289 22.43 5.59 -4.01
N ASN A 290 21.60 6.54 -3.58
CA ASN A 290 20.28 6.26 -3.02
C ASN A 290 19.26 5.84 -4.08
N ILE A 291 19.52 6.14 -5.36
CA ILE A 291 18.61 5.87 -6.46
C ILE A 291 18.79 4.46 -6.98
N VAL A 292 17.78 3.63 -6.82
CA VAL A 292 17.73 2.27 -7.38
C VAL A 292 17.29 2.32 -8.84
N GLU A 293 16.35 3.19 -9.16
CA GLU A 293 15.79 3.35 -10.49
C GLU A 293 15.32 4.78 -10.75
N SER A 294 15.48 5.23 -12.00
CA SER A 294 15.00 6.52 -12.44
C SER A 294 14.43 6.48 -13.85
N ARG A 295 13.45 7.34 -14.11
CA ARG A 295 12.97 7.67 -15.44
C ARG A 295 12.96 9.18 -15.63
N LEU A 296 13.25 9.62 -16.85
CA LEU A 296 13.24 11.02 -17.25
C LEU A 296 12.14 11.21 -18.29
N LEU A 297 11.28 12.18 -18.06
CA LEU A 297 10.20 12.58 -18.96
C LEU A 297 10.45 14.04 -19.38
N LEU A 298 10.41 14.29 -20.69
CA LEU A 298 10.60 15.64 -21.23
C LEU A 298 9.25 16.35 -21.31
N THR A 299 9.20 17.60 -20.84
CA THR A 299 8.05 18.48 -21.10
C THR A 299 8.19 18.99 -22.52
N HIS A 300 7.36 18.50 -23.43
CA HIS A 300 7.13 19.18 -24.71
C HIS A 300 6.18 20.34 -24.45
N THR A 301 6.59 21.53 -24.82
CA THR A 301 5.92 22.82 -24.54
C THR A 301 4.47 22.95 -25.04
N GLU A 302 3.92 21.94 -25.70
CA GLU A 302 2.54 21.91 -26.22
C GLU A 302 1.59 20.96 -25.47
N LEU A 303 2.07 20.17 -24.49
CA LEU A 303 1.26 19.17 -23.74
C LEU A 303 1.03 19.53 -22.26
N ASP A 304 1.39 20.73 -21.82
CA ASP A 304 1.36 21.14 -20.41
C ASP A 304 -0.05 21.29 -19.78
N SER A 305 -1.13 20.95 -20.51
CA SER A 305 -2.50 21.02 -19.98
C SER A 305 -3.15 19.67 -19.69
N VAL A 306 -2.44 18.56 -19.88
CA VAL A 306 -3.00 17.22 -19.63
C VAL A 306 -2.60 16.76 -18.24
N ASP A 307 -3.54 16.82 -17.33
CA ASP A 307 -3.41 16.24 -15.98
C ASP A 307 -3.40 14.71 -16.10
N LEU A 308 -2.19 14.12 -16.24
CA LEU A 308 -1.97 12.68 -16.31
C LEU A 308 -2.28 11.97 -15.00
N ASP A 309 -2.48 12.69 -13.90
CA ASP A 309 -2.84 12.13 -12.60
C ASP A 309 -4.32 11.70 -12.52
N SER A 310 -5.14 12.12 -13.51
CA SER A 310 -6.56 11.71 -13.61
C SER A 310 -6.76 10.32 -14.24
N PHE A 311 -5.73 9.71 -14.82
CA PHE A 311 -5.81 8.39 -15.45
C PHE A 311 -5.43 7.25 -14.50
N ALA A 312 -6.29 6.94 -13.55
CA ALA A 312 -6.27 5.64 -12.87
C ALA A 312 -6.88 4.60 -13.82
N PHE A 313 -6.06 3.76 -14.42
CA PHE A 313 -6.51 2.69 -15.30
C PHE A 313 -7.27 1.61 -14.49
N LYS A 314 -8.59 1.69 -14.47
CA LYS A 314 -9.46 0.60 -13.99
C LYS A 314 -10.52 0.32 -15.05
N SER A 315 -10.43 -0.89 -15.68
CA SER A 315 -11.39 -1.51 -16.60
C SER A 315 -11.38 -1.08 -18.08
N SER A 316 -12.00 -1.91 -18.93
CA SER A 316 -12.09 -1.76 -20.40
C SER A 316 -12.74 -0.43 -20.87
N ASP A 317 -13.56 0.20 -20.04
CA ASP A 317 -14.17 1.48 -20.34
C ASP A 317 -13.15 2.64 -20.40
N HIS A 318 -12.00 2.50 -19.77
CA HIS A 318 -10.95 3.52 -19.78
C HIS A 318 -10.15 3.59 -21.09
N ILE A 319 -10.00 2.45 -21.78
CA ILE A 319 -9.37 2.46 -23.12
C ILE A 319 -10.24 3.29 -24.07
N LYS A 320 -11.56 3.12 -24.00
CA LYS A 320 -12.51 3.88 -24.79
C LYS A 320 -12.49 5.38 -24.44
N GLN A 321 -12.47 5.70 -23.14
CA GLN A 321 -12.35 7.08 -22.67
C GLN A 321 -11.02 7.72 -23.06
N PHE A 322 -9.91 6.96 -23.02
CA PHE A 322 -8.60 7.41 -23.47
C PHE A 322 -8.60 7.67 -24.99
N VAL A 323 -9.16 6.75 -25.79
CA VAL A 323 -9.28 6.92 -27.24
C VAL A 323 -10.14 8.14 -27.58
N ASP A 324 -11.29 8.32 -26.92
CA ASP A 324 -12.17 9.48 -27.09
C ASP A 324 -11.47 10.79 -26.68
N PHE A 325 -10.68 10.76 -25.61
CA PHE A 325 -9.90 11.93 -25.16
C PHE A 325 -8.82 12.32 -26.17
N VAL A 326 -8.01 11.36 -26.63
CA VAL A 326 -6.97 11.60 -27.65
C VAL A 326 -7.56 12.14 -28.92
N GLN A 327 -8.69 11.58 -29.39
CA GLN A 327 -9.38 12.04 -30.60
C GLN A 327 -9.96 13.47 -30.48
N ARG A 328 -10.33 13.89 -29.25
CA ARG A 328 -10.89 15.26 -29.03
C ARG A 328 -9.83 16.31 -28.75
N THR A 329 -8.68 15.92 -28.20
CA THR A 329 -7.68 16.86 -27.67
C THR A 329 -6.48 17.03 -28.57
N LEU A 330 -6.15 16.00 -29.34
CA LEU A 330 -5.04 16.01 -30.30
C LEU A 330 -5.62 15.93 -31.72
N GLU A 331 -5.09 16.68 -32.65
CA GLU A 331 -5.30 16.44 -34.11
C GLU A 331 -4.33 15.30 -34.50
N PRO A 332 -4.71 14.02 -34.36
CA PRO A 332 -3.79 12.92 -34.62
C PRO A 332 -3.48 12.80 -36.10
N SER A 333 -2.26 12.47 -36.44
CA SER A 333 -1.90 12.08 -37.80
C SER A 333 -2.81 10.92 -38.26
N SER A 334 -3.06 10.77 -39.55
CA SER A 334 -3.92 9.71 -40.08
C SER A 334 -3.54 8.31 -39.59
N ALA A 335 -2.23 8.01 -39.48
CA ALA A 335 -1.71 6.73 -38.93
C ALA A 335 -2.08 6.50 -37.47
N LEU A 336 -2.08 7.54 -36.63
CA LEU A 336 -2.49 7.43 -35.21
C LEU A 336 -3.99 7.27 -35.11
N SER A 337 -4.77 7.94 -35.96
CA SER A 337 -6.24 7.80 -36.03
C SER A 337 -6.65 6.39 -36.41
N ASP A 338 -5.96 5.77 -37.36
CA ASP A 338 -6.22 4.39 -37.81
C ASP A 338 -5.90 3.38 -36.69
N GLU A 339 -4.80 3.56 -35.95
CA GLU A 339 -4.43 2.70 -34.83
C GLU A 339 -5.35 2.86 -33.62
N LEU A 340 -5.80 4.06 -33.33
CA LEU A 340 -6.79 4.33 -32.28
C LEU A 340 -8.16 3.72 -32.64
N ALA A 341 -8.58 3.77 -33.90
CA ALA A 341 -9.79 3.11 -34.37
C ALA A 341 -9.68 1.57 -34.25
N ARG A 342 -8.50 1.01 -34.56
CA ARG A 342 -8.21 -0.42 -34.40
C ARG A 342 -8.27 -0.86 -32.95
N LEU A 343 -7.70 -0.10 -32.01
CA LEU A 343 -7.73 -0.39 -30.59
C LEU A 343 -9.12 -0.26 -29.98
N GLY A 344 -9.91 0.75 -30.43
CA GLY A 344 -11.31 0.91 -30.01
C GLY A 344 -12.25 -0.17 -30.54
N GLY A 345 -11.92 -0.80 -31.70
CA GLY A 345 -12.70 -1.89 -32.30
C GLY A 345 -12.39 -3.29 -31.78
N MET A 346 -11.25 -3.51 -31.12
CA MET A 346 -10.82 -4.81 -30.62
C MET A 346 -11.63 -5.35 -29.42
N HIS A 347 -12.53 -4.56 -28.84
CA HIS A 347 -13.33 -4.93 -27.67
C HIS A 347 -14.83 -5.13 -27.92
N ILE A 348 -15.25 -5.28 -29.20
CA ILE A 348 -16.67 -5.48 -29.54
C ILE A 348 -16.98 -6.97 -29.84
N GLU A 349 -15.98 -7.84 -29.89
CA GLU A 349 -16.20 -9.28 -30.05
C GLU A 349 -15.54 -10.05 -28.91
N ASN A 350 -16.26 -10.12 -27.75
CA ASN A 350 -16.34 -11.32 -26.89
C ASN A 350 -17.28 -11.06 -25.70
#